data_3cb2566c36ff59b5352fc3929d966e9c
#
_entry.id   3cb2566c36ff59b5352fc3929d966e9c
#
_cell.length_a   1.000
_cell.length_b   1.000
_cell.length_c   1.000
_cell.angle_alpha   90.00
_cell.angle_beta   90.00
_cell.angle_gamma   90.00
#
_symmetry.space_group_name_H-M   'P 1'
#
loop_
_entity.id
_entity.type
_entity.pdbx_description
1 polymer ?
#
loop_
_entity_poly.entity_id
_entity_poly.type
_entity_poly.pdbx_seq_one_letter_code
_entity_poly.pdbx_strand_id
1 'polypeptide(L)'
;MVLHKGEPDAGTILVVGVDRDGLGTLYERLPDPTGPRRWVAVRRQQAESRKEFDDYLARRTHQDPDAWIIELTIVEVERSILNPG
;
A
#
# COMPACT_ATOMS: atom_id res chain seq x y z
N MET A 1 10.41 1.26 4.28
CA MET A 1 10.39 2.61 4.90
C MET A 1 8.96 2.98 5.30
N VAL A 2 8.79 3.56 6.46
CA VAL A 2 7.46 4.01 6.89
C VAL A 2 7.19 5.39 6.29
N LEU A 3 6.16 5.49 5.45
CA LEU A 3 5.75 6.76 4.85
C LEU A 3 4.78 7.51 5.75
N HIS A 4 3.94 6.80 6.49
CA HIS A 4 3.04 7.37 7.47
C HIS A 4 2.90 6.41 8.64
N LYS A 5 3.10 6.94 9.84
CA LYS A 5 2.99 6.16 11.07
C LYS A 5 1.61 6.35 11.65
N GLY A 6 0.86 5.26 11.72
CA GLY A 6 -0.48 5.27 12.30
C GLY A 6 -0.48 4.92 13.78
N GLU A 7 -1.65 4.55 14.27
CA GLU A 7 -1.85 4.15 15.65
C GLU A 7 -1.38 2.70 15.84
N PRO A 8 -0.58 2.38 16.87
CA PRO A 8 -0.09 1.01 17.07
C PRO A 8 -1.18 -0.04 17.17
N ASP A 9 -2.33 0.31 17.70
CA ASP A 9 -3.44 -0.63 17.90
C ASP A 9 -4.45 -0.63 16.74
N ALA A 10 -4.23 0.20 15.73
CA ALA A 10 -5.15 0.33 14.61
C ALA A 10 -4.93 -0.76 13.62
N GLY A 11 -5.22 -1.70 13.31
CA GLY A 11 -4.92 -2.82 12.44
C GLY A 11 -4.79 -2.54 10.95
N THR A 12 -4.94 -1.30 10.50
CA THR A 12 -4.90 -1.00 9.07
C THR A 12 -3.49 -0.69 8.61
N ILE A 13 -2.99 -1.46 7.66
CA ILE A 13 -1.68 -1.27 7.05
C ILE A 13 -1.85 -1.23 5.54
N LEU A 14 -1.36 -0.15 4.92
CA LEU A 14 -1.28 -0.02 3.48
C LEU A 14 0.18 -0.19 3.05
N VAL A 15 0.41 -0.85 1.93
CA VAL A 15 1.76 -1.10 1.43
C VAL A 15 1.91 -0.48 0.05
N VAL A 16 2.99 0.28 -0.15
CA VAL A 16 3.37 0.80 -1.46
C VAL A 16 4.56 -0.01 -1.96
N GLY A 17 4.39 -0.78 -3.02
CA GLY A 17 5.48 -1.50 -3.67
C GLY A 17 6.08 -0.64 -4.77
N VAL A 18 7.39 -0.39 -4.72
CA VAL A 18 8.07 0.46 -5.69
C VAL A 18 8.86 -0.41 -6.67
N ASP A 19 8.62 -0.24 -7.96
CA ASP A 19 9.30 -0.99 -9.00
C ASP A 19 10.63 -0.34 -9.40
N ARG A 20 11.28 -0.91 -10.42
CA ARG A 20 12.60 -0.44 -10.88
C ARG A 20 12.56 0.98 -11.45
N ASP A 21 11.41 1.39 -11.96
CA ASP A 21 11.24 2.73 -12.52
C ASP A 21 10.87 3.76 -11.46
N GLY A 22 10.79 3.34 -10.20
CA GLY A 22 10.42 4.21 -9.09
C GLY A 22 8.93 4.47 -9.01
N LEU A 23 8.11 3.67 -9.70
CA LEU A 23 6.66 3.80 -9.67
C LEU A 23 6.05 2.92 -8.60
N GLY A 24 5.12 3.50 -7.84
CA GLY A 24 4.49 2.80 -6.73
C GLY A 24 3.18 2.13 -7.11
N THR A 25 2.89 1.04 -6.44
CA THR A 25 1.58 0.38 -6.47
C THR A 25 1.09 0.26 -5.05
N LEU A 26 -0.11 0.75 -4.80
CA LEU A 26 -0.72 0.68 -3.47
C LEU A 26 -1.46 -0.63 -3.32
N TYR A 27 -1.11 -1.37 -2.27
CA TYR A 27 -1.76 -2.63 -1.90
C TYR A 27 -2.55 -2.44 -0.62
N GLU A 28 -3.76 -2.98 -0.60
CA GLU A 28 -4.64 -2.95 0.55
C GLU A 28 -5.08 -4.37 0.88
N ARG A 29 -5.23 -4.66 2.16
CA ARG A 29 -5.72 -5.96 2.61
C ARG A 29 -7.23 -5.89 2.73
N LEU A 30 -7.92 -6.48 1.77
CA LEU A 30 -9.37 -6.41 1.66
C LEU A 30 -10.06 -7.72 2.02
N PRO A 31 -11.31 -7.66 2.53
CA PRO A 31 -12.08 -8.87 2.77
C PRO A 31 -12.31 -9.64 1.48
N ASP A 32 -12.23 -10.96 1.56
CA ASP A 32 -12.53 -11.85 0.46
C ASP A 32 -13.78 -12.66 0.84
N PRO A 33 -14.88 -12.61 0.06
CA PRO A 33 -16.09 -13.35 0.39
C PRO A 33 -15.91 -14.87 0.39
N THR A 34 -14.84 -15.38 -0.23
CA THR A 34 -14.58 -16.82 -0.31
C THR A 34 -13.52 -17.31 0.66
N GLY A 35 -12.96 -16.43 1.51
CA GLY A 35 -11.90 -16.83 2.41
C GLY A 35 -11.33 -15.70 3.23
N PRO A 36 -10.08 -15.85 3.71
CA PRO A 36 -9.44 -14.82 4.53
C PRO A 36 -9.14 -13.56 3.70
N ARG A 37 -8.80 -12.48 4.40
CA ARG A 37 -8.43 -11.23 3.73
C ARG A 37 -7.24 -11.44 2.80
N ARG A 38 -7.25 -10.73 1.67
CA ARG A 38 -6.18 -10.78 0.68
C ARG A 38 -5.63 -9.39 0.41
N TRP A 39 -4.34 -9.36 0.04
CA TRP A 39 -3.70 -8.15 -0.46
C TRP A 39 -4.09 -7.92 -1.92
N VAL A 40 -4.58 -6.74 -2.23
CA VAL A 40 -5.06 -6.36 -3.56
C VAL A 40 -4.40 -5.06 -3.99
N ALA A 41 -3.92 -5.00 -5.23
CA ALA A 41 -3.42 -3.77 -5.82
C ALA A 41 -4.62 -2.87 -6.13
N VAL A 42 -4.77 -1.76 -5.42
CA VAL A 42 -5.94 -0.89 -5.55
C VAL A 42 -5.65 0.37 -6.35
N ARG A 43 -4.38 0.75 -6.50
CA ARG A 43 -4.00 1.92 -7.28
C ARG A 43 -2.55 1.82 -7.72
N ARG A 44 -2.28 2.24 -8.95
CA ARG A 44 -0.93 2.25 -9.51
C ARG A 44 -0.54 3.67 -9.91
N GLN A 45 0.69 4.06 -9.57
CA GLN A 45 1.24 5.33 -9.98
C GLN A 45 1.54 5.33 -11.47
N GLN A 46 1.17 6.39 -12.18
CA GLN A 46 1.45 6.55 -13.60
C GLN A 46 2.66 7.47 -13.78
N ALA A 47 3.53 7.13 -14.73
CA ALA A 47 4.72 7.93 -15.00
C ALA A 47 4.37 9.38 -15.42
N GLU A 48 3.24 9.53 -16.12
CA GLU A 48 2.78 10.85 -16.62
C GLU A 48 2.10 11.68 -15.54
N SER A 49 1.72 11.08 -14.42
CA SER A 49 0.96 11.75 -13.38
C SER A 49 1.34 11.25 -11.98
N ARG A 50 2.63 11.28 -11.69
CA ARG A 50 3.16 10.80 -10.40
C ARG A 50 2.52 11.50 -9.20
N LYS A 51 2.24 12.80 -9.34
CA LYS A 51 1.64 13.59 -8.28
C LYS A 51 0.25 13.10 -7.87
N GLU A 52 -0.52 12.57 -8.81
CA GLU A 52 -1.86 12.05 -8.50
C GLU A 52 -1.80 10.92 -7.47
N PHE A 53 -0.80 10.07 -7.58
CA PHE A 53 -0.61 8.97 -6.62
C PHE A 53 -0.27 9.52 -5.24
N ASP A 54 0.66 10.48 -5.17
CA ASP A 54 1.05 11.10 -3.91
C ASP A 54 -0.13 11.84 -3.27
N ASP A 55 -0.94 12.53 -4.07
CA ASP A 55 -2.15 13.21 -3.60
C ASP A 55 -3.18 12.21 -3.07
N TYR A 56 -3.30 11.04 -3.72
CA TYR A 56 -4.18 9.98 -3.25
C TYR A 56 -3.72 9.45 -1.89
N LEU A 57 -2.44 9.20 -1.71
CA LEU A 57 -1.91 8.76 -0.42
C LEU A 57 -2.14 9.80 0.67
N ALA A 58 -1.96 11.07 0.35
CA ALA A 58 -2.21 12.15 1.29
C ALA A 58 -3.68 12.20 1.72
N ARG A 59 -4.61 12.02 0.77
CA ARG A 59 -6.04 11.95 1.09
C ARG A 59 -6.38 10.76 1.98
N ARG A 60 -5.79 9.59 1.69
CA ARG A 60 -6.01 8.39 2.53
C ARG A 60 -5.51 8.63 3.95
N THR A 61 -4.35 9.27 4.10
CA THR A 61 -3.80 9.62 5.40
C THR A 61 -4.70 10.59 6.15
N HIS A 62 -5.29 11.54 5.43
CA HIS A 62 -6.21 12.52 6.03
C HIS A 62 -7.52 11.87 6.47
N GLN A 63 -8.05 10.96 5.67
CA GLN A 63 -9.30 10.24 5.97
C GLN A 63 -9.14 9.22 7.09
N ASP A 64 -7.96 8.59 7.17
CA ASP A 64 -7.67 7.56 8.16
C ASP A 64 -6.26 7.77 8.72
N PRO A 65 -6.09 8.74 9.62
CA PRO A 65 -4.76 9.04 10.17
C PRO A 65 -4.18 7.91 11.04
N ASP A 66 -4.99 6.95 11.43
CA ASP A 66 -4.53 5.81 12.23
C ASP A 66 -3.93 4.69 11.38
N ALA A 67 -4.11 4.72 10.07
CA ALA A 67 -3.55 3.72 9.18
C ALA A 67 -2.04 3.93 8.97
N TRP A 68 -1.31 2.84 8.84
CA TRP A 68 0.12 2.87 8.50
C TRP A 68 0.29 2.78 7.00
N ILE A 69 1.25 3.50 6.45
CA ILE A 69 1.66 3.35 5.05
C ILE A 69 3.14 2.99 5.04
N ILE A 70 3.46 1.83 4.49
CA ILE A 70 4.82 1.30 4.46
C ILE A 70 5.25 1.13 3.01
N GLU A 71 6.44 1.64 2.66
CA GLU A 71 7.02 1.48 1.34
C GLU A 71 7.99 0.30 1.34
N LEU A 72 7.81 -0.59 0.37
CA LEU A 72 8.68 -1.74 0.12
C LEU A 72 9.08 -1.75 -1.35
N THR A 73 10.18 -2.45 -1.69
CA THR A 73 10.46 -2.72 -3.09
C THR A 73 9.44 -3.75 -3.61
N ILE A 74 9.25 -3.78 -4.93
CA ILE A 74 8.31 -4.76 -5.51
C ILE A 74 8.75 -6.20 -5.21
N VAL A 75 10.06 -6.46 -5.12
CA VAL A 75 10.58 -7.78 -4.76
C VAL A 75 10.19 -8.15 -3.33
N GLU A 76 10.30 -7.19 -2.39
CA GLU A 76 9.88 -7.43 -1.01
C GLU A 76 8.38 -7.67 -0.91
N VAL A 77 7.56 -6.94 -1.70
CA VAL A 77 6.12 -7.14 -1.76
C VAL A 77 5.81 -8.55 -2.24
N GLU A 78 6.45 -8.99 -3.33
CA GLU A 78 6.23 -10.33 -3.88
C GLU A 78 6.58 -11.43 -2.87
N ARG A 79 7.67 -11.24 -2.12
CA ARG A 79 8.11 -12.23 -1.15
C ARG A 79 7.27 -12.27 0.12
N SER A 80 6.77 -11.11 0.57
CA SER A 80 6.15 -11.01 1.88
C SER A 80 4.64 -10.99 1.86
N ILE A 81 3.99 -10.40 0.86
CA ILE A 81 2.54 -10.27 0.87
C ILE A 81 1.83 -10.90 -0.31
N LEU A 82 2.45 -10.94 -1.51
CA LEU A 82 1.82 -11.54 -2.68
C LEU A 82 2.12 -13.03 -2.82
N ASN A 83 3.18 -13.50 -2.19
CA ASN A 83 3.55 -14.92 -2.21
C ASN A 83 3.99 -15.36 -0.81
N PRO A 84 3.05 -15.49 0.12
CA PRO A 84 3.36 -15.78 1.52
C PRO A 84 3.78 -17.23 1.80
N GLY A 85 3.77 -18.06 0.79
CA GLY A 85 4.07 -19.50 0.92
C GLY A 85 5.55 -19.84 1.21
#